data_30f6b62943649b4fbdbd9122e810174b
#
_entry.id   30f6b62943649b4fbdbd9122e810174b
#
_cell.length_a   1.000
_cell.length_b   1.000
_cell.length_c   1.000
_cell.angle_alpha   90.00
_cell.angle_beta   90.00
_cell.angle_gamma   90.00
#
_symmetry.space_group_name_H-M   'P 1'
#
loop_
_entity.id
_entity.type
_entity.pdbx_description
1 polymer ?
#
loop_
_entity_poly.entity_id
_entity_poly.type
_entity_poly.pdbx_seq_one_letter_code
_entity_poly.pdbx_strand_id
1 'polypeptide(L)'
;MRSTKRALAGVVSVIVVLCLTGSALAWSVGQKIDDIAGNSAELNTGALDGCPIQSPDGLSLYMASNRPGGRGGLDIWVATRSSTTSAWGAPANLGEPVNSAADDFCPTPVGKKGLFFVSREALPGACGQGDIYFTHQRGNGSWAEPERLLCAPAGPNSELDEQGPSYVDGSGKVRGKKHLYFSRSSASPSVAGEIFVSTRESSSRFGTATAVAELNDPAANDIQPNVRADGLEVVLSSNRVGGHGAQDIWIATRGKVGDPFSAPVNMGPVVNTAAAESRPSLSKDGNQLLFGRAPGPEGSSDIYVTTR
;
A
#
# COMPACT_ATOMS: atom_id res chain seq x y z
N MET A 1 18.28 54.71 -63.46
CA MET A 1 17.75 53.44 -62.90
C MET A 1 18.34 53.22 -61.51
N ARG A 2 17.56 53.47 -60.45
CA ARG A 2 17.99 53.29 -59.06
C ARG A 2 17.28 52.02 -58.53
N SER A 3 18.05 50.99 -58.20
CA SER A 3 17.57 49.74 -57.62
C SER A 3 17.49 49.91 -56.13
N THR A 4 16.27 49.79 -55.56
CA THR A 4 16.01 49.77 -54.13
C THR A 4 16.01 48.33 -53.66
N LYS A 5 17.02 47.92 -52.87
CA LYS A 5 17.05 46.68 -52.15
C LYS A 5 16.19 46.80 -50.89
N ARG A 6 15.11 46.04 -50.82
CA ARG A 6 14.34 45.85 -49.57
C ARG A 6 15.03 44.81 -48.72
N ALA A 7 15.40 45.17 -47.48
CA ALA A 7 15.85 44.23 -46.44
C ALA A 7 14.64 43.63 -45.76
N LEU A 8 14.55 42.27 -45.73
CA LEU A 8 13.58 41.52 -44.93
C LEU A 8 14.16 41.36 -43.52
N ALA A 9 13.54 41.99 -42.52
CA ALA A 9 13.83 41.75 -41.14
C ALA A 9 13.05 40.51 -40.68
N GLY A 10 13.75 39.42 -40.43
CA GLY A 10 13.17 38.22 -39.82
C GLY A 10 12.97 38.41 -38.32
N VAL A 11 11.73 38.34 -37.85
CA VAL A 11 11.39 38.31 -36.44
C VAL A 11 11.61 36.88 -35.95
N VAL A 12 12.63 36.66 -35.14
CA VAL A 12 12.85 35.41 -34.42
C VAL A 12 12.01 35.45 -33.13
N SER A 13 10.87 34.77 -33.12
CA SER A 13 10.09 34.56 -31.91
C SER A 13 10.78 33.52 -31.04
N VAL A 14 11.39 33.96 -29.96
CA VAL A 14 11.88 33.06 -28.88
C VAL A 14 10.69 32.66 -28.06
N ILE A 15 10.22 31.39 -28.19
CA ILE A 15 9.25 30.79 -27.31
C ILE A 15 9.99 30.40 -26.03
N VAL A 16 9.84 31.18 -24.97
CA VAL A 16 10.27 30.82 -23.62
C VAL A 16 9.24 29.81 -23.07
N VAL A 17 9.57 28.55 -23.14
CA VAL A 17 8.81 27.49 -22.39
C VAL A 17 9.16 27.65 -20.92
N LEU A 18 8.29 28.32 -20.16
CA LEU A 18 8.33 28.30 -18.72
C LEU A 18 7.94 26.85 -18.27
N CYS A 19 8.94 26.03 -18.01
CA CYS A 19 8.74 24.84 -17.20
C CYS A 19 8.39 25.30 -15.76
N LEU A 20 7.11 25.36 -15.44
CA LEU A 20 6.66 25.41 -14.05
C LEU A 20 7.02 24.06 -13.40
N THR A 21 8.24 23.96 -12.91
CA THR A 21 8.61 22.90 -11.96
C THR A 21 7.89 23.24 -10.65
N GLY A 22 6.67 22.72 -10.49
CA GLY A 22 6.07 22.62 -9.18
C GLY A 22 7.05 21.84 -8.31
N SER A 23 7.53 22.45 -7.23
CA SER A 23 8.38 21.78 -6.25
C SER A 23 7.56 20.58 -5.74
N ALA A 24 7.88 19.38 -6.20
CA ALA A 24 7.40 18.18 -5.50
C ALA A 24 7.89 18.33 -4.06
N LEU A 25 6.96 18.34 -3.10
CA LEU A 25 7.33 18.37 -1.68
C LEU A 25 8.23 17.16 -1.43
N ALA A 26 9.44 17.41 -0.94
CA ALA A 26 10.39 16.36 -0.66
C ALA A 26 9.95 15.60 0.59
N TRP A 27 10.07 14.29 0.59
CA TRP A 27 9.84 13.47 1.76
C TRP A 27 10.87 13.76 2.86
N SER A 28 10.43 13.77 4.11
CA SER A 28 11.31 13.85 5.27
C SER A 28 12.02 12.52 5.50
N VAL A 29 13.07 12.52 6.32
CA VAL A 29 13.72 11.28 6.76
C VAL A 29 12.71 10.42 7.53
N GLY A 30 12.67 9.12 7.23
CA GLY A 30 11.80 8.17 7.92
C GLY A 30 12.15 8.09 9.41
N GLN A 31 11.13 8.25 10.28
CA GLN A 31 11.23 8.19 11.73
C GLN A 31 10.42 7.00 12.24
N LYS A 32 10.90 6.31 13.29
CA LYS A 32 10.10 5.30 13.98
C LYS A 32 8.82 5.93 14.53
N ILE A 33 7.70 5.23 14.40
CA ILE A 33 6.41 5.78 14.76
C ILE A 33 6.25 5.99 16.27
N ASP A 34 6.87 5.16 17.08
CA ASP A 34 6.88 5.22 18.55
C ASP A 34 7.86 6.27 19.10
N ASP A 35 8.86 6.71 18.32
CA ASP A 35 9.74 7.85 18.68
C ASP A 35 9.02 9.21 18.57
N ILE A 36 7.83 9.25 17.97
CA ILE A 36 7.06 10.48 17.88
C ILE A 36 6.43 10.80 19.23
N ALA A 37 6.72 11.99 19.76
CA ALA A 37 6.28 12.41 21.09
C ALA A 37 4.78 12.22 21.31
N GLY A 38 4.42 11.51 22.37
CA GLY A 38 3.05 11.21 22.78
C GLY A 38 2.46 9.94 22.17
N ASN A 39 3.06 9.36 21.13
CA ASN A 39 2.65 8.06 20.64
C ASN A 39 2.98 6.96 21.65
N SER A 40 2.19 5.90 21.65
CA SER A 40 2.47 4.72 22.48
C SER A 40 3.79 4.05 22.06
N ALA A 41 4.61 3.71 23.04
CA ALA A 41 5.81 2.90 22.82
C ALA A 41 5.48 1.45 22.39
N GLU A 42 4.21 1.03 22.51
CA GLU A 42 3.78 -0.31 22.08
C GLU A 42 3.46 -0.38 20.57
N LEU A 43 3.64 0.70 19.80
CA LEU A 43 3.44 0.67 18.34
C LEU A 43 4.49 -0.20 17.66
N ASN A 44 5.72 -0.21 18.17
CA ASN A 44 6.77 -1.16 17.84
C ASN A 44 7.11 -2.01 19.05
N THR A 45 7.54 -3.24 18.83
CA THR A 45 7.86 -4.23 19.88
C THR A 45 9.05 -5.08 19.46
N GLY A 46 9.49 -5.98 20.35
CA GLY A 46 10.50 -7.00 20.01
C GLY A 46 10.03 -8.06 18.99
N ALA A 47 8.83 -7.93 18.45
CA ALA A 47 8.23 -8.82 17.47
C ALA A 47 8.42 -8.31 16.01
N LEU A 48 7.68 -8.89 15.07
CA LEU A 48 7.47 -8.32 13.74
C LEU A 48 6.28 -7.37 13.82
N ASP A 49 6.50 -6.09 13.58
CA ASP A 49 5.47 -5.07 13.45
C ASP A 49 5.50 -4.51 12.02
N GLY A 50 4.40 -4.66 11.29
CA GLY A 50 4.39 -4.31 9.86
C GLY A 50 3.00 -4.15 9.27
N CYS A 51 2.91 -4.04 7.94
CA CYS A 51 1.68 -3.73 7.21
C CYS A 51 0.90 -2.53 7.79
N PRO A 52 1.55 -1.42 8.15
CA PRO A 52 0.87 -0.28 8.76
C PRO A 52 -0.03 0.42 7.74
N ILE A 53 -1.27 0.72 8.12
CA ILE A 53 -2.20 1.48 7.27
C ILE A 53 -3.19 2.26 8.11
N GLN A 54 -3.44 3.52 7.76
CA GLN A 54 -4.47 4.32 8.41
C GLN A 54 -5.85 4.08 7.82
N SER A 55 -6.88 4.16 8.67
CA SER A 55 -8.26 4.26 8.20
C SER A 55 -8.48 5.53 7.36
N PRO A 56 -9.48 5.55 6.45
CA PRO A 56 -9.75 6.72 5.60
C PRO A 56 -10.06 8.02 6.34
N ASP A 57 -10.48 7.96 7.61
CA ASP A 57 -10.68 9.12 8.49
C ASP A 57 -9.42 9.50 9.29
N GLY A 58 -8.37 8.66 9.23
CA GLY A 58 -7.12 8.88 9.92
C GLY A 58 -7.17 8.66 11.43
N LEU A 59 -8.22 8.02 11.97
CA LEU A 59 -8.40 7.84 13.41
C LEU A 59 -8.01 6.44 13.93
N SER A 60 -7.77 5.50 13.02
CA SER A 60 -7.31 4.15 13.33
C SER A 60 -6.06 3.84 12.52
N LEU A 61 -5.07 3.23 13.15
CA LEU A 61 -3.87 2.68 12.54
C LEU A 61 -3.92 1.16 12.70
N TYR A 62 -4.10 0.47 11.60
CA TYR A 62 -4.06 -0.99 11.56
C TYR A 62 -2.62 -1.44 11.26
N MET A 63 -2.24 -2.59 11.81
CA MET A 63 -0.95 -3.22 11.60
C MET A 63 -1.06 -4.73 11.73
N ALA A 64 -0.09 -5.46 11.22
CA ALA A 64 0.08 -6.88 11.49
C ALA A 64 1.27 -7.08 12.45
N SER A 65 1.11 -7.95 13.44
CA SER A 65 2.16 -8.25 14.42
C SER A 65 2.03 -9.64 14.98
N ASN A 66 3.17 -10.29 15.22
CA ASN A 66 3.22 -11.56 15.95
C ASN A 66 3.62 -11.36 17.42
N ARG A 67 3.31 -10.19 17.99
CA ARG A 67 3.52 -9.87 19.40
C ARG A 67 2.71 -10.79 20.31
N PRO A 68 3.16 -11.03 21.57
CA PRO A 68 2.40 -11.81 22.55
C PRO A 68 0.97 -11.28 22.77
N GLY A 69 0.03 -12.17 22.99
CA GLY A 69 -1.39 -11.85 23.17
C GLY A 69 -2.23 -11.93 21.90
N GLY A 70 -1.63 -12.38 20.79
CA GLY A 70 -2.33 -12.76 19.57
C GLY A 70 -2.98 -14.15 19.65
N ARG A 71 -3.56 -14.58 18.54
CA ARG A 71 -4.23 -15.87 18.38
C ARG A 71 -3.46 -16.84 17.52
N GLY A 72 -2.78 -16.34 16.48
CA GLY A 72 -2.03 -17.12 15.53
C GLY A 72 -0.57 -16.72 15.42
N GLY A 73 -0.03 -16.78 14.23
CA GLY A 73 1.30 -16.26 13.90
C GLY A 73 1.27 -14.73 13.83
N LEU A 74 0.90 -14.18 12.67
CA LEU A 74 0.61 -12.76 12.54
C LEU A 74 -0.86 -12.52 12.81
N ASP A 75 -1.16 -11.51 13.61
CA ASP A 75 -2.51 -11.03 13.87
C ASP A 75 -2.65 -9.57 13.47
N ILE A 76 -3.88 -9.14 13.19
CA ILE A 76 -4.22 -7.75 12.94
C ILE A 76 -4.49 -7.04 14.27
N TRP A 77 -3.78 -5.93 14.46
CA TRP A 77 -3.89 -5.04 15.62
C TRP A 77 -4.34 -3.66 15.17
N VAL A 78 -4.96 -2.89 16.07
CA VAL A 78 -5.40 -1.53 15.79
C VAL A 78 -5.06 -0.58 16.94
N ALA A 79 -4.34 0.50 16.63
CA ALA A 79 -4.18 1.66 17.51
C ALA A 79 -5.18 2.73 17.10
N THR A 80 -5.68 3.50 18.06
CA THR A 80 -6.65 4.56 17.80
C THR A 80 -6.18 5.90 18.36
N ARG A 81 -6.73 7.00 17.82
CA ARG A 81 -6.53 8.35 18.30
C ARG A 81 -7.83 9.18 18.23
N SER A 82 -7.95 10.20 19.07
CA SER A 82 -9.17 11.02 19.16
C SER A 82 -9.32 12.05 18.02
N SER A 83 -8.21 12.44 17.39
CA SER A 83 -8.19 13.34 16.23
C SER A 83 -6.97 13.05 15.36
N THR A 84 -6.93 13.57 14.13
CA THR A 84 -5.80 13.39 13.21
C THR A 84 -4.50 14.06 13.66
N THR A 85 -4.57 14.92 14.67
CA THR A 85 -3.41 15.57 15.30
C THR A 85 -3.05 14.99 16.66
N SER A 86 -3.87 14.08 17.21
CA SER A 86 -3.59 13.39 18.46
C SER A 86 -2.58 12.26 18.24
N ALA A 87 -1.87 11.92 19.31
CA ALA A 87 -0.97 10.76 19.36
C ALA A 87 -1.75 9.44 19.25
N TRP A 88 -1.09 8.41 18.76
CA TRP A 88 -1.61 7.05 18.70
C TRP A 88 -1.55 6.39 20.09
N GLY A 89 -2.65 5.74 20.48
CA GLY A 89 -2.71 4.89 21.66
C GLY A 89 -2.03 3.55 21.45
N ALA A 90 -2.05 2.70 22.48
CA ALA A 90 -1.56 1.32 22.41
C ALA A 90 -2.40 0.50 21.44
N PRO A 91 -1.77 -0.40 20.63
CA PRO A 91 -2.50 -1.31 19.76
C PRO A 91 -3.29 -2.35 20.55
N ALA A 92 -4.52 -2.63 20.11
CA ALA A 92 -5.36 -3.73 20.60
C ALA A 92 -5.53 -4.78 19.50
N ASN A 93 -5.48 -6.06 19.88
CA ASN A 93 -5.77 -7.17 18.97
C ASN A 93 -7.23 -7.12 18.49
N LEU A 94 -7.50 -7.31 17.20
CA LEU A 94 -8.89 -7.31 16.70
C LEU A 94 -9.70 -8.54 17.16
N GLY A 95 -9.01 -9.62 17.50
CA GLY A 95 -9.65 -10.86 17.95
C GLY A 95 -10.47 -11.56 16.87
N GLU A 96 -11.24 -12.59 17.28
CA GLU A 96 -12.18 -13.25 16.41
C GLU A 96 -13.35 -12.33 16.02
N PRO A 97 -13.91 -12.55 14.82
CA PRO A 97 -13.53 -13.56 13.82
C PRO A 97 -12.51 -13.10 12.81
N VAL A 98 -11.82 -11.95 13.03
CA VAL A 98 -10.84 -11.41 12.07
C VAL A 98 -9.53 -12.18 12.17
N ASN A 99 -9.01 -12.34 13.38
CA ASN A 99 -7.78 -13.09 13.64
C ASN A 99 -8.10 -14.55 13.92
N SER A 100 -7.46 -15.45 13.18
CA SER A 100 -7.55 -16.90 13.24
C SER A 100 -6.39 -17.52 14.05
N ALA A 101 -6.20 -18.83 13.97
CA ALA A 101 -5.02 -19.50 14.49
C ALA A 101 -3.83 -19.51 13.51
N ALA A 102 -4.01 -18.98 12.31
CA ALA A 102 -2.99 -18.83 11.27
C ALA A 102 -2.42 -17.40 11.23
N ASP A 103 -1.76 -17.04 10.12
CA ASP A 103 -1.35 -15.67 9.86
C ASP A 103 -2.51 -14.88 9.27
N ASP A 104 -2.88 -13.76 9.90
CA ASP A 104 -3.83 -12.78 9.41
C ASP A 104 -3.13 -11.41 9.32
N PHE A 105 -2.96 -10.86 8.11
CA PHE A 105 -2.04 -9.74 7.89
C PHE A 105 -2.45 -8.80 6.75
N CYS A 106 -1.68 -7.73 6.59
CA CYS A 106 -1.88 -6.67 5.58
C CYS A 106 -3.32 -6.16 5.53
N PRO A 107 -3.84 -5.61 6.64
CA PRO A 107 -5.17 -5.02 6.69
C PRO A 107 -5.30 -3.84 5.74
N THR A 108 -6.49 -3.66 5.16
CA THR A 108 -6.83 -2.51 4.31
C THR A 108 -8.23 -2.02 4.66
N PRO A 109 -8.35 -0.99 5.51
CA PRO A 109 -9.64 -0.44 5.92
C PRO A 109 -10.34 0.25 4.75
N VAL A 110 -11.66 0.04 4.65
CA VAL A 110 -12.50 0.56 3.56
C VAL A 110 -13.71 1.29 4.12
N GLY A 111 -13.89 2.53 3.69
CA GLY A 111 -14.97 3.37 4.20
C GLY A 111 -14.85 3.53 5.72
N LYS A 112 -15.98 3.41 6.42
CA LYS A 112 -16.00 3.54 7.89
C LYS A 112 -15.90 2.22 8.64
N LYS A 113 -16.23 1.10 7.99
CA LYS A 113 -16.47 -0.17 8.68
C LYS A 113 -15.95 -1.41 7.95
N GLY A 114 -15.51 -1.31 6.71
CA GLY A 114 -15.00 -2.44 5.94
C GLY A 114 -13.51 -2.67 6.17
N LEU A 115 -13.07 -3.92 6.00
CA LEU A 115 -11.68 -4.33 6.11
C LEU A 115 -11.40 -5.46 5.12
N PHE A 116 -10.45 -5.25 4.19
CA PHE A 116 -9.78 -6.34 3.49
C PHE A 116 -8.56 -6.75 4.28
N PHE A 117 -8.18 -8.00 4.20
CA PHE A 117 -6.94 -8.53 4.77
C PHE A 117 -6.59 -9.85 4.09
N VAL A 118 -5.41 -10.37 4.38
CA VAL A 118 -4.97 -11.69 3.93
C VAL A 118 -4.99 -12.64 5.11
N SER A 119 -5.51 -13.85 4.89
CA SER A 119 -5.43 -14.94 5.86
C SER A 119 -4.81 -16.18 5.21
N ARG A 120 -3.94 -16.86 5.98
CA ARG A 120 -3.37 -18.17 5.64
C ARG A 120 -4.09 -19.31 6.33
N GLU A 121 -5.29 -19.06 6.83
CA GLU A 121 -6.09 -20.12 7.41
C GLU A 121 -6.50 -21.16 6.35
N ALA A 122 -6.10 -22.39 6.57
CA ALA A 122 -6.36 -23.52 5.66
C ALA A 122 -7.80 -24.02 5.76
N LEU A 123 -8.76 -23.17 5.44
CA LEU A 123 -10.17 -23.53 5.39
C LEU A 123 -10.51 -24.38 4.16
N PRO A 124 -11.53 -25.27 4.25
CA PRO A 124 -12.03 -25.99 3.08
C PRO A 124 -12.34 -25.06 1.92
N GLY A 125 -11.76 -25.37 0.75
CA GLY A 125 -11.91 -24.58 -0.44
C GLY A 125 -11.01 -23.34 -0.52
N ALA A 126 -9.95 -23.21 0.32
CA ALA A 126 -8.92 -22.20 0.15
C ALA A 126 -8.35 -22.25 -1.29
N CYS A 127 -8.04 -21.08 -1.86
CA CYS A 127 -7.56 -21.01 -3.22
C CYS A 127 -6.06 -21.28 -3.28
N GLY A 128 -5.31 -20.77 -2.30
CA GLY A 128 -3.85 -20.86 -2.25
C GLY A 128 -3.29 -20.84 -0.83
N GLN A 129 -2.09 -20.28 -0.71
CA GLN A 129 -1.36 -20.19 0.56
C GLN A 129 -1.87 -19.04 1.42
N GLY A 130 -2.18 -17.90 0.83
CA GLY A 130 -2.79 -16.75 1.48
C GLY A 130 -3.86 -16.18 0.58
N ASP A 131 -5.09 -16.08 1.08
CA ASP A 131 -6.24 -15.58 0.36
C ASP A 131 -6.68 -14.22 0.90
N ILE A 132 -7.21 -13.37 0.01
CA ILE A 132 -7.81 -12.08 0.40
C ILE A 132 -9.23 -12.33 0.90
N TYR A 133 -9.50 -11.81 2.09
CA TYR A 133 -10.81 -11.81 2.75
C TYR A 133 -11.35 -10.40 2.88
N PHE A 134 -12.66 -10.30 3.05
CA PHE A 134 -13.36 -9.07 3.39
C PHE A 134 -14.26 -9.29 4.59
N THR A 135 -14.26 -8.34 5.52
CA THR A 135 -15.20 -8.28 6.64
C THR A 135 -15.68 -6.85 6.88
N HIS A 136 -16.65 -6.69 7.77
CA HIS A 136 -17.15 -5.37 8.15
C HIS A 136 -17.63 -5.33 9.60
N GLN A 137 -17.57 -4.17 10.23
CA GLN A 137 -18.14 -3.97 11.56
C GLN A 137 -19.67 -3.86 11.50
N ARG A 138 -20.32 -4.63 12.36
CA ARG A 138 -21.77 -4.56 12.61
C ARG A 138 -22.12 -3.28 13.40
N GLY A 139 -23.43 -3.01 13.54
CA GLY A 139 -23.91 -1.84 14.27
C GLY A 139 -23.51 -1.79 15.75
N ASN A 140 -23.27 -2.96 16.37
CA ASN A 140 -22.79 -3.08 17.76
C ASN A 140 -21.26 -3.00 17.90
N GLY A 141 -20.52 -2.76 16.83
CA GLY A 141 -19.06 -2.67 16.81
C GLY A 141 -18.31 -4.00 16.64
N SER A 142 -18.98 -5.16 16.72
CA SER A 142 -18.37 -6.47 16.45
C SER A 142 -18.07 -6.64 14.96
N TRP A 143 -17.06 -7.46 14.64
CA TRP A 143 -16.78 -7.84 13.26
C TRP A 143 -17.73 -8.94 12.77
N ALA A 144 -18.09 -8.91 11.51
CA ALA A 144 -18.78 -10.01 10.82
C ALA A 144 -17.77 -11.12 10.50
N GLU A 145 -18.26 -12.36 10.29
CA GLU A 145 -17.44 -13.44 9.75
C GLU A 145 -16.79 -12.99 8.44
N PRO A 146 -15.46 -13.16 8.29
CA PRO A 146 -14.78 -12.82 7.05
C PRO A 146 -15.25 -13.68 5.87
N GLU A 147 -15.52 -13.04 4.75
CA GLU A 147 -15.84 -13.68 3.49
C GLU A 147 -14.61 -13.70 2.60
N ARG A 148 -14.14 -14.89 2.21
CA ARG A 148 -13.07 -15.03 1.25
C ARG A 148 -13.53 -14.58 -0.12
N LEU A 149 -12.71 -13.79 -0.83
CA LEU A 149 -12.95 -13.46 -2.22
C LEU A 149 -12.83 -14.72 -3.09
N LEU A 150 -13.50 -14.73 -4.24
CA LEU A 150 -13.53 -15.90 -5.10
C LEU A 150 -12.14 -16.25 -5.63
N CYS A 151 -11.95 -17.55 -5.90
CA CYS A 151 -10.76 -18.05 -6.57
C CYS A 151 -10.78 -17.74 -8.06
N ALA A 152 -9.60 -17.66 -8.67
CA ALA A 152 -9.44 -17.58 -10.11
C ALA A 152 -10.06 -18.84 -10.80
N PRO A 153 -10.65 -18.71 -12.00
CA PRO A 153 -10.76 -17.48 -12.79
C PRO A 153 -11.94 -16.58 -12.40
N ALA A 154 -12.74 -16.92 -11.39
CA ALA A 154 -13.96 -16.19 -11.03
C ALA A 154 -13.70 -14.98 -10.12
N GLY A 155 -12.50 -14.85 -9.54
CA GLY A 155 -12.13 -13.81 -8.61
C GLY A 155 -10.62 -13.57 -8.52
N PRO A 156 -10.19 -12.76 -7.54
CA PRO A 156 -8.79 -12.34 -7.43
C PRO A 156 -7.86 -13.37 -6.77
N ASN A 157 -8.35 -14.26 -5.89
CA ASN A 157 -7.50 -15.23 -5.21
C ASN A 157 -7.01 -16.32 -6.17
N SER A 158 -5.82 -16.86 -5.95
CA SER A 158 -5.18 -17.88 -6.80
C SER A 158 -4.60 -19.01 -5.95
N GLU A 159 -3.88 -19.92 -6.54
CA GLU A 159 -3.13 -20.98 -5.86
C GLU A 159 -1.83 -20.46 -5.20
N LEU A 160 -1.48 -19.21 -5.43
CA LEU A 160 -0.32 -18.55 -4.84
C LEU A 160 -0.69 -17.87 -3.51
N ASP A 161 0.20 -17.01 -3.01
CA ASP A 161 0.04 -16.22 -1.80
C ASP A 161 -0.29 -14.78 -2.21
N GLU A 162 -1.53 -14.34 -2.04
CA GLU A 162 -1.94 -12.96 -2.24
C GLU A 162 -1.46 -12.12 -1.06
N GLN A 163 -0.92 -10.91 -1.33
CA GLN A 163 -0.39 -10.03 -0.28
C GLN A 163 -0.72 -8.57 -0.55
N GLY A 164 -0.83 -7.79 0.54
CA GLY A 164 -0.94 -6.33 0.51
C GLY A 164 -2.11 -5.82 -0.32
N PRO A 165 -3.36 -6.24 -0.05
CA PRO A 165 -4.50 -5.68 -0.76
C PRO A 165 -4.57 -4.16 -0.58
N SER A 166 -4.86 -3.43 -1.66
CA SER A 166 -5.03 -1.98 -1.67
C SER A 166 -6.27 -1.62 -2.47
N TYR A 167 -7.25 -1.03 -1.82
CA TYR A 167 -8.56 -0.77 -2.40
C TYR A 167 -8.73 0.70 -2.81
N VAL A 168 -9.14 0.92 -4.05
CA VAL A 168 -9.48 2.24 -4.60
C VAL A 168 -10.96 2.25 -4.93
N ASP A 169 -11.73 3.10 -4.26
CA ASP A 169 -13.19 3.13 -4.37
C ASP A 169 -13.72 3.98 -5.54
N GLY A 170 -12.84 4.64 -6.27
CA GLY A 170 -13.23 5.53 -7.37
C GLY A 170 -13.99 6.77 -6.92
N SER A 171 -13.98 7.10 -5.62
CA SER A 171 -14.69 8.25 -5.03
C SER A 171 -14.00 9.59 -5.29
N GLY A 172 -12.87 9.59 -5.99
CA GLY A 172 -12.21 10.81 -6.48
C GLY A 172 -13.08 11.58 -7.47
N LYS A 173 -12.57 12.73 -7.97
CA LYS A 173 -13.27 13.61 -8.94
C LYS A 173 -13.73 12.90 -10.23
N VAL A 174 -13.25 11.70 -10.48
CA VAL A 174 -13.67 10.82 -11.59
C VAL A 174 -14.37 9.61 -11.00
N ARG A 175 -15.71 9.53 -11.18
CA ARG A 175 -16.49 8.34 -10.88
C ARG A 175 -15.97 7.18 -11.73
N GLY A 176 -15.12 6.34 -11.13
CA GLY A 176 -14.46 5.20 -11.77
C GLY A 176 -14.96 3.86 -11.21
N LYS A 177 -14.52 2.79 -11.86
CA LYS A 177 -14.67 1.45 -11.32
C LYS A 177 -13.84 1.32 -10.04
N LYS A 178 -14.31 0.48 -9.12
CA LYS A 178 -13.58 0.15 -7.89
C LYS A 178 -12.54 -0.92 -8.22
N HIS A 179 -11.33 -0.72 -7.72
CA HIS A 179 -10.19 -1.61 -7.98
C HIS A 179 -9.58 -2.13 -6.69
N LEU A 180 -9.13 -3.36 -6.73
CA LEU A 180 -8.34 -4.01 -5.70
C LEU A 180 -6.98 -4.37 -6.31
N TYR A 181 -5.92 -3.68 -5.87
CA TYR A 181 -4.55 -3.99 -6.22
C TYR A 181 -3.96 -4.90 -5.13
N PHE A 182 -3.08 -5.78 -5.49
CA PHE A 182 -2.39 -6.69 -4.56
C PHE A 182 -1.20 -7.33 -5.26
N SER A 183 -0.35 -8.02 -4.54
CA SER A 183 0.71 -8.83 -5.15
C SER A 183 0.44 -10.31 -4.97
N ARG A 184 1.02 -11.12 -5.87
CA ARG A 184 1.07 -12.58 -5.80
C ARG A 184 2.50 -13.05 -5.79
N SER A 185 2.80 -14.00 -4.91
CA SER A 185 4.11 -14.65 -4.85
C SER A 185 3.98 -16.06 -4.29
N SER A 186 5.05 -16.82 -4.31
CA SER A 186 5.14 -18.09 -3.59
C SER A 186 6.56 -18.33 -3.11
N ALA A 187 6.70 -18.88 -1.91
CA ALA A 187 7.99 -19.30 -1.39
C ALA A 187 8.40 -20.69 -1.93
N SER A 188 7.42 -21.58 -2.24
CA SER A 188 7.70 -22.95 -2.69
C SER A 188 6.58 -23.48 -3.63
N PRO A 189 6.83 -23.69 -4.92
CA PRO A 189 8.03 -23.26 -5.63
C PRO A 189 8.20 -21.74 -5.58
N SER A 190 9.43 -21.26 -5.65
CA SER A 190 9.69 -19.81 -5.60
C SER A 190 9.12 -19.12 -6.84
N VAL A 191 8.14 -18.25 -6.62
CA VAL A 191 7.54 -17.37 -7.63
C VAL A 191 7.76 -15.93 -7.16
N ALA A 192 8.47 -15.16 -7.98
CA ALA A 192 8.69 -13.74 -7.69
C ALA A 192 7.34 -13.00 -7.57
N GLY A 193 7.30 -12.00 -6.69
CA GLY A 193 6.10 -11.20 -6.51
C GLY A 193 5.82 -10.33 -7.71
N GLU A 194 4.57 -10.33 -8.15
CA GLU A 194 4.04 -9.47 -9.20
C GLU A 194 2.77 -8.75 -8.71
N ILE A 195 2.59 -7.52 -9.14
CA ILE A 195 1.42 -6.70 -8.82
C ILE A 195 0.28 -6.98 -9.80
N PHE A 196 -0.89 -7.22 -9.24
CA PHE A 196 -2.14 -7.48 -9.95
C PHE A 196 -3.20 -6.46 -9.60
N VAL A 197 -4.20 -6.33 -10.46
CA VAL A 197 -5.40 -5.56 -10.23
C VAL A 197 -6.64 -6.38 -10.59
N SER A 198 -7.64 -6.36 -9.71
CA SER A 198 -8.97 -6.87 -9.96
C SER A 198 -9.99 -5.73 -9.91
N THR A 199 -10.96 -5.75 -10.82
CA THR A 199 -12.02 -4.74 -10.88
C THR A 199 -13.30 -5.28 -10.23
N ARG A 200 -13.97 -4.44 -9.44
CA ARG A 200 -15.26 -4.78 -8.85
C ARG A 200 -16.34 -4.82 -9.91
N GLU A 201 -16.98 -5.95 -10.06
CA GLU A 201 -18.05 -6.20 -11.06
C GLU A 201 -19.45 -5.95 -10.49
N SER A 202 -19.65 -6.22 -9.20
CA SER A 202 -20.93 -6.02 -8.50
C SER A 202 -20.71 -5.59 -7.04
N SER A 203 -21.78 -5.49 -6.25
CA SER A 203 -21.70 -5.06 -4.84
C SER A 203 -20.81 -5.94 -3.97
N SER A 204 -20.65 -7.22 -4.29
CA SER A 204 -19.90 -8.19 -3.50
C SER A 204 -18.82 -8.95 -4.29
N ARG A 205 -18.66 -8.69 -5.60
CA ARG A 205 -17.79 -9.50 -6.44
C ARG A 205 -16.71 -8.68 -7.12
N PHE A 206 -15.47 -9.15 -7.00
CA PHE A 206 -14.34 -8.77 -7.81
C PHE A 206 -14.11 -9.83 -8.90
N GLY A 207 -13.78 -9.40 -10.12
CA GLY A 207 -13.50 -10.29 -11.23
C GLY A 207 -12.09 -10.86 -11.21
N THR A 208 -11.72 -11.54 -12.29
CA THR A 208 -10.36 -12.06 -12.51
C THR A 208 -9.33 -10.93 -12.41
N ALA A 209 -8.23 -11.22 -11.73
CA ALA A 209 -7.12 -10.28 -11.64
C ALA A 209 -6.22 -10.34 -12.88
N THR A 210 -5.67 -9.19 -13.25
CA THR A 210 -4.70 -9.04 -14.35
C THR A 210 -3.43 -8.38 -13.83
N ALA A 211 -2.27 -8.79 -14.33
CA ALA A 211 -0.99 -8.17 -13.96
C ALA A 211 -0.94 -6.69 -14.40
N VAL A 212 -0.34 -5.85 -13.58
CA VAL A 212 -0.11 -4.42 -13.86
C VAL A 212 1.31 -4.30 -14.43
N ALA A 213 1.45 -4.52 -15.73
CA ALA A 213 2.75 -4.73 -16.39
C ALA A 213 3.75 -3.60 -16.13
N GLU A 214 3.29 -2.35 -16.08
CA GLU A 214 4.15 -1.18 -15.87
C GLU A 214 4.71 -1.07 -14.44
N LEU A 215 4.14 -1.80 -13.48
CA LEU A 215 4.62 -1.84 -12.10
C LEU A 215 5.54 -3.04 -11.83
N ASN A 216 5.56 -4.03 -12.72
CA ASN A 216 6.29 -5.27 -12.54
C ASN A 216 7.62 -5.26 -13.31
N ASP A 217 8.69 -5.69 -12.66
CA ASP A 217 9.98 -5.98 -13.25
C ASP A 217 10.19 -7.50 -13.21
N PRO A 218 10.30 -8.19 -14.35
CA PRO A 218 10.41 -9.65 -14.37
C PRO A 218 11.67 -10.22 -13.68
N ALA A 219 12.64 -9.35 -13.37
CA ALA A 219 13.85 -9.72 -12.64
C ALA A 219 13.78 -9.39 -11.14
N ALA A 220 12.65 -8.85 -10.67
CA ALA A 220 12.48 -8.39 -9.30
C ALA A 220 11.30 -9.06 -8.58
N ASN A 221 11.20 -8.76 -7.31
CA ASN A 221 10.09 -9.15 -6.44
C ASN A 221 9.29 -7.88 -6.11
N ASP A 222 8.25 -7.60 -6.90
CA ASP A 222 7.39 -6.43 -6.78
C ASP A 222 6.16 -6.79 -5.97
N ILE A 223 6.06 -6.24 -4.75
CA ILE A 223 5.06 -6.67 -3.78
C ILE A 223 4.39 -5.50 -3.05
N GLN A 224 3.25 -5.81 -2.45
CA GLN A 224 2.54 -4.97 -1.47
C GLN A 224 2.27 -3.55 -1.99
N PRO A 225 1.56 -3.40 -3.10
CA PRO A 225 1.22 -2.09 -3.64
C PRO A 225 0.25 -1.37 -2.70
N ASN A 226 0.39 -0.05 -2.57
CA ASN A 226 -0.62 0.80 -1.98
C ASN A 226 -0.93 1.96 -2.91
N VAL A 227 -2.15 2.01 -3.41
CA VAL A 227 -2.63 3.06 -4.33
C VAL A 227 -3.35 4.13 -3.52
N ARG A 228 -2.93 5.39 -3.68
CA ARG A 228 -3.58 6.53 -3.04
C ARG A 228 -5.08 6.58 -3.39
N ALA A 229 -5.90 7.10 -2.48
CA ALA A 229 -7.36 7.10 -2.59
C ALA A 229 -7.92 7.69 -3.89
N ASP A 230 -7.21 8.63 -4.54
CA ASP A 230 -7.58 9.22 -5.84
C ASP A 230 -7.18 8.34 -7.04
N GLY A 231 -6.42 7.27 -6.80
CA GLY A 231 -5.95 6.36 -7.82
C GLY A 231 -4.80 6.87 -8.70
N LEU A 232 -4.16 7.98 -8.35
CA LEU A 232 -3.16 8.64 -9.21
C LEU A 232 -1.71 8.37 -8.83
N GLU A 233 -1.48 7.83 -7.64
CA GLU A 233 -0.15 7.52 -7.10
C GLU A 233 -0.16 6.13 -6.47
N VAL A 234 0.88 5.35 -6.68
CA VAL A 234 1.08 4.04 -6.09
C VAL A 234 2.48 3.97 -5.50
N VAL A 235 2.57 3.42 -4.31
CA VAL A 235 3.83 3.00 -3.69
C VAL A 235 3.86 1.47 -3.61
N LEU A 236 5.04 0.88 -3.76
CA LEU A 236 5.25 -0.58 -3.72
C LEU A 236 6.62 -0.89 -3.14
N SER A 237 6.82 -2.12 -2.71
CA SER A 237 8.13 -2.63 -2.32
C SER A 237 8.73 -3.42 -3.49
N SER A 238 10.02 -3.20 -3.76
CA SER A 238 10.73 -3.91 -4.83
C SER A 238 12.23 -4.01 -4.56
N ASN A 239 12.82 -5.14 -4.94
CA ASN A 239 14.27 -5.35 -4.95
C ASN A 239 14.89 -5.15 -6.34
N ARG A 240 14.19 -4.42 -7.24
CA ARG A 240 14.71 -4.09 -8.58
C ARG A 240 16.03 -3.32 -8.53
N VAL A 241 16.80 -3.45 -9.58
CA VAL A 241 18.09 -2.78 -9.70
C VAL A 241 17.95 -1.26 -9.52
N GLY A 242 18.90 -0.65 -8.80
CA GLY A 242 18.90 0.79 -8.49
C GLY A 242 18.34 1.13 -7.11
N GLY A 243 18.08 0.12 -6.27
CA GLY A 243 17.73 0.26 -4.86
C GLY A 243 18.91 0.56 -3.96
N HIS A 244 18.62 0.76 -2.66
CA HIS A 244 19.59 1.04 -1.58
C HIS A 244 19.80 -0.18 -0.68
N GLY A 245 18.80 -1.05 -0.57
CA GLY A 245 18.78 -2.22 0.32
C GLY A 245 18.28 -3.51 -0.32
N ALA A 246 17.76 -4.40 0.51
CA ALA A 246 17.22 -5.68 0.05
C ALA A 246 15.85 -5.50 -0.64
N GLN A 247 14.94 -4.77 0.00
CA GLN A 247 13.68 -4.29 -0.55
C GLN A 247 13.63 -2.79 -0.30
N ASP A 248 13.25 -2.02 -1.30
CA ASP A 248 13.09 -0.57 -1.22
C ASP A 248 11.64 -0.18 -1.53
N ILE A 249 11.25 1.01 -1.09
CA ILE A 249 9.98 1.60 -1.49
C ILE A 249 10.17 2.41 -2.77
N TRP A 250 9.32 2.11 -3.74
CA TRP A 250 9.26 2.74 -5.05
C TRP A 250 7.90 3.42 -5.22
N ILE A 251 7.87 4.47 -6.04
CA ILE A 251 6.68 5.26 -6.31
C ILE A 251 6.45 5.39 -7.81
N ALA A 252 5.19 5.29 -8.23
CA ALA A 252 4.77 5.56 -9.59
C ALA A 252 3.51 6.43 -9.61
N THR A 253 3.31 7.19 -10.68
CA THR A 253 2.18 8.12 -10.83
C THR A 253 1.52 7.97 -12.19
N ARG A 254 0.28 8.46 -12.30
CA ARG A 254 -0.43 8.60 -13.58
C ARG A 254 -1.27 9.86 -13.61
N GLY A 255 -1.56 10.37 -14.82
CA GLY A 255 -2.29 11.63 -15.00
C GLY A 255 -3.78 11.53 -14.66
N LYS A 256 -4.40 10.36 -14.92
CA LYS A 256 -5.81 10.08 -14.62
C LYS A 256 -6.02 8.58 -14.37
N VAL A 257 -7.08 8.24 -13.65
CA VAL A 257 -7.49 6.85 -13.46
C VAL A 257 -7.84 6.23 -14.82
N GLY A 258 -7.27 5.06 -15.10
CA GLY A 258 -7.40 4.36 -16.38
C GLY A 258 -6.19 4.52 -17.32
N ASP A 259 -5.34 5.52 -17.11
CA ASP A 259 -4.02 5.55 -17.77
C ASP A 259 -3.07 4.54 -17.10
N PRO A 260 -2.05 4.04 -17.81
CA PRO A 260 -0.98 3.29 -17.19
C PRO A 260 -0.22 4.15 -16.18
N PHE A 261 0.34 3.53 -15.15
CA PHE A 261 1.29 4.21 -14.26
C PHE A 261 2.61 4.49 -15.01
N SER A 262 3.34 5.49 -14.56
CA SER A 262 4.75 5.66 -14.96
C SER A 262 5.57 4.46 -14.50
N ALA A 263 6.78 4.26 -15.06
CA ALA A 263 7.73 3.35 -14.44
C ALA A 263 7.99 3.77 -12.99
N PRO A 264 8.08 2.81 -12.04
CA PRO A 264 8.38 3.11 -10.64
C PRO A 264 9.77 3.76 -10.48
N VAL A 265 9.85 4.75 -9.59
CA VAL A 265 11.07 5.47 -9.22
C VAL A 265 11.39 5.20 -7.76
N ASN A 266 12.66 4.92 -7.44
CA ASN A 266 13.10 4.73 -6.05
C ASN A 266 12.88 6.00 -5.24
N MET A 267 12.34 5.88 -4.02
CA MET A 267 12.07 7.04 -3.16
C MET A 267 13.34 7.65 -2.52
N GLY A 268 14.50 7.04 -2.77
CA GLY A 268 15.80 7.56 -2.36
C GLY A 268 16.13 7.38 -0.88
N PRO A 269 17.32 7.84 -0.45
CA PRO A 269 17.91 7.51 0.86
C PRO A 269 17.22 8.19 2.06
N VAL A 270 16.27 9.07 1.82
CA VAL A 270 15.46 9.65 2.92
C VAL A 270 14.38 8.68 3.41
N VAL A 271 13.99 7.73 2.56
CA VAL A 271 13.03 6.67 2.86
C VAL A 271 13.74 5.33 2.95
N ASN A 272 14.53 4.99 1.93
CA ASN A 272 15.17 3.69 1.76
C ASN A 272 16.58 3.68 2.38
N THR A 273 16.95 2.56 3.00
CA THR A 273 18.25 2.36 3.65
C THR A 273 18.91 1.07 3.15
N ALA A 274 19.98 0.63 3.78
CA ALA A 274 20.56 -0.69 3.51
C ALA A 274 19.72 -1.86 4.06
N ALA A 275 18.72 -1.58 4.88
CA ALA A 275 17.75 -2.56 5.37
C ALA A 275 16.70 -2.90 4.29
N ALA A 276 15.67 -3.64 4.66
CA ALA A 276 14.51 -3.86 3.80
C ALA A 276 13.37 -2.93 4.22
N GLU A 277 12.99 -2.01 3.37
CA GLU A 277 11.76 -1.22 3.52
C GLU A 277 10.62 -1.89 2.77
N SER A 278 9.51 -2.15 3.44
CA SER A 278 8.39 -2.91 2.86
C SER A 278 7.02 -2.45 3.37
N ARG A 279 5.98 -2.92 2.70
CA ARG A 279 4.58 -2.71 3.10
C ARG A 279 4.22 -1.23 3.25
N PRO A 280 4.51 -0.41 2.21
CA PRO A 280 4.23 1.02 2.26
C PRO A 280 2.73 1.29 2.22
N SER A 281 2.28 2.35 2.91
CA SER A 281 0.92 2.86 2.77
C SER A 281 0.88 4.38 2.83
N LEU A 282 0.18 4.98 1.87
CA LEU A 282 -0.04 6.42 1.81
C LEU A 282 -1.28 6.82 2.62
N SER A 283 -1.19 7.93 3.35
CA SER A 283 -2.38 8.60 3.87
C SER A 283 -3.32 9.01 2.73
N LYS A 284 -4.60 9.21 3.05
CA LYS A 284 -5.61 9.58 2.04
C LYS A 284 -5.24 10.83 1.23
N ASP A 285 -4.61 11.81 1.86
CA ASP A 285 -4.13 13.05 1.22
C ASP A 285 -2.76 12.90 0.54
N GLY A 286 -2.09 11.76 0.74
CA GLY A 286 -0.76 11.46 0.19
C GLY A 286 0.40 12.18 0.88
N ASN A 287 0.17 12.85 2.00
CA ASN A 287 1.21 13.65 2.68
C ASN A 287 2.00 12.85 3.72
N GLN A 288 1.54 11.65 4.07
CA GLN A 288 2.23 10.74 4.99
C GLN A 288 2.38 9.37 4.34
N LEU A 289 3.54 8.76 4.53
CA LEU A 289 3.86 7.39 4.15
C LEU A 289 4.24 6.63 5.41
N LEU A 290 3.57 5.52 5.63
CA LEU A 290 3.90 4.51 6.64
C LEU A 290 4.54 3.32 5.95
N PHE A 291 5.49 2.65 6.60
CA PHE A 291 6.16 1.46 6.07
C PHE A 291 6.83 0.64 7.18
N GLY A 292 7.12 -0.61 6.91
CA GLY A 292 7.93 -1.47 7.77
C GLY A 292 9.40 -1.41 7.35
N ARG A 293 10.33 -1.48 8.32
CA ARG A 293 11.78 -1.63 8.08
C ARG A 293 12.31 -2.84 8.83
N ALA A 294 12.99 -3.74 8.11
CA ALA A 294 13.55 -4.97 8.64
C ALA A 294 15.05 -5.14 8.30
N PRO A 295 15.92 -5.52 9.26
CA PRO A 295 15.58 -5.62 10.68
C PRO A 295 15.28 -4.25 11.30
N GLY A 296 14.38 -4.23 12.27
CA GLY A 296 14.13 -3.06 13.10
C GLY A 296 15.08 -3.01 14.30
N PRO A 297 15.26 -1.83 14.94
CA PRO A 297 16.04 -1.71 16.18
C PRO A 297 15.45 -2.46 17.37
N GLU A 298 14.12 -2.65 17.40
CA GLU A 298 13.43 -3.30 18.52
C GLU A 298 13.10 -4.75 18.24
N GLY A 299 12.78 -5.08 16.98
CA GLY A 299 12.36 -6.41 16.59
C GLY A 299 12.79 -6.83 15.19
N SER A 300 12.12 -7.82 14.66
CA SER A 300 12.40 -8.31 13.32
C SER A 300 11.93 -7.32 12.24
N SER A 301 10.97 -6.45 12.55
CA SER A 301 10.51 -5.33 11.71
C SER A 301 9.83 -4.28 12.58
N ASP A 302 10.13 -3.00 12.35
CA ASP A 302 9.51 -1.85 13.01
C ASP A 302 8.77 -0.96 12.01
N ILE A 303 7.74 -0.27 12.49
CA ILE A 303 6.95 0.68 11.71
C ILE A 303 7.60 2.05 11.72
N TYR A 304 7.76 2.62 10.53
CA TYR A 304 8.27 3.96 10.28
C TYR A 304 7.24 4.84 9.61
N VAL A 305 7.43 6.15 9.74
CA VAL A 305 6.62 7.18 9.09
C VAL A 305 7.50 8.27 8.51
N THR A 306 7.12 8.78 7.35
CA THR A 306 7.69 9.98 6.74
C THR A 306 6.59 10.87 6.20
N THR A 307 6.86 12.16 6.04
CA THR A 307 5.90 13.18 5.56
C THR A 307 6.49 14.03 4.45
N ARG A 308 5.62 14.61 3.63
CA ARG A 308 5.99 15.58 2.59
C ARG A 308 5.09 16.80 2.61
#